data_233e50e30a4b7b7c359f948b94853527
#
_entry.id   233e50e30a4b7b7c359f948b94853527
#
_cell.length_a   1.000
_cell.length_b   1.000
_cell.length_c   1.000
_cell.angle_alpha   90.00
_cell.angle_beta   90.00
_cell.angle_gamma   90.00
#
_symmetry.space_group_name_H-M   'P 1'
#
loop_
_entity.id
_entity.type
_entity.pdbx_description
1 polymer ?
#
loop_
_entity_poly.entity_id
_entity_poly.type
_entity_poly.pdbx_seq_one_letter_code
_entity_poly.pdbx_strand_id
1 'polypeptide(L)'
;MPSSSHSLAGALGHDLSDRRIGILRQIGALGSISRAARAVGVSYKAAWQAVDTLTNLAGVALVERVVGGAGGGGARLTPAGLELLAAADAMAQARSAVLQRLKQPAPRLGVKTSMRNQWPCVVESVQRLGPIARVHLQAAEPGAVALSLASRITAESAELLGLQPGQALLALCKATAVRAMPYAESPAAGVNWWEGRVTRLSRGPEVDEVAAQLDAGVQMVGFAPAGSGLRVRSRVKLQVDESAVVLALWD
;
A
#
# COMPACT_ATOMS: atom_id res chain seq x y z
N MET A 1 -14.41 2.38 -19.57
CA MET A 1 -12.95 2.41 -19.63
C MET A 1 -12.42 2.10 -18.25
N PRO A 2 -11.80 0.96 -18.00
CA PRO A 2 -11.22 0.66 -16.69
C PRO A 2 -9.99 1.53 -16.48
N SER A 3 -9.96 2.26 -15.37
CA SER A 3 -8.83 3.05 -14.92
C SER A 3 -7.65 2.11 -14.62
N SER A 4 -6.60 2.24 -15.39
CA SER A 4 -5.30 1.60 -15.17
C SER A 4 -4.74 2.10 -13.83
N SER A 5 -4.97 1.34 -12.76
CA SER A 5 -4.14 1.44 -11.58
C SER A 5 -2.75 0.95 -11.99
N HIS A 6 -1.82 1.87 -12.20
CA HIS A 6 -0.42 1.55 -12.45
C HIS A 6 0.10 0.81 -11.21
N SER A 7 0.19 -0.51 -11.31
CA SER A 7 0.74 -1.34 -10.26
C SER A 7 2.26 -1.17 -10.24
N LEU A 8 2.77 -0.35 -9.32
CA LEU A 8 4.22 -0.26 -9.04
C LEU A 8 4.83 -1.64 -8.75
N ALA A 9 4.01 -2.58 -8.25
CA ALA A 9 4.39 -3.99 -8.04
C ALA A 9 4.77 -4.71 -9.34
N GLY A 10 4.13 -4.36 -10.48
CA GLY A 10 4.47 -4.92 -11.79
C GLY A 10 5.79 -4.38 -12.35
N ALA A 11 6.16 -3.15 -12.01
CA ALA A 11 7.41 -2.54 -12.46
C ALA A 11 8.65 -3.04 -11.71
N LEU A 12 8.46 -3.57 -10.48
CA LEU A 12 9.54 -4.09 -9.63
C LEU A 12 9.84 -5.60 -9.85
N GLY A 13 9.16 -6.25 -10.77
CA GLY A 13 9.21 -7.68 -11.00
C GLY A 13 9.74 -8.10 -12.36
N HIS A 14 10.99 -8.37 -12.57
CA HIS A 14 11.49 -9.13 -13.73
C HIS A 14 12.75 -9.93 -13.44
N ASP A 15 12.59 -11.06 -13.65
CA ASP A 15 12.45 -12.44 -14.07
C ASP A 15 13.70 -13.15 -14.64
N LEU A 16 14.80 -12.46 -14.99
CA LEU A 16 15.95 -13.16 -15.57
C LEU A 16 16.79 -13.90 -14.52
N SER A 17 16.97 -13.32 -13.33
CA SER A 17 17.63 -14.02 -12.21
C SER A 17 16.73 -15.11 -11.63
N ASP A 18 15.43 -14.88 -11.50
CA ASP A 18 14.46 -15.82 -10.95
C ASP A 18 14.36 -17.10 -11.79
N ARG A 19 14.50 -16.98 -13.12
CA ARG A 19 14.45 -18.14 -14.02
C ARG A 19 15.68 -19.06 -13.88
N ARG A 20 16.86 -18.49 -13.69
CA ARG A 20 18.09 -19.29 -13.45
C ARG A 20 18.06 -19.97 -12.09
N ILE A 21 17.63 -19.26 -11.06
CA ILE A 21 17.39 -19.81 -9.72
C ILE A 21 16.32 -20.90 -9.76
N GLY A 22 15.25 -20.73 -10.55
CA GLY A 22 14.23 -21.76 -10.77
C GLY A 22 14.81 -23.03 -11.39
N ILE A 23 15.72 -22.92 -12.36
CA ILE A 23 16.42 -24.08 -12.94
C ILE A 23 17.29 -24.76 -11.88
N LEU A 24 18.08 -24.02 -11.12
CA LEU A 24 18.92 -24.56 -10.05
C LEU A 24 18.09 -25.32 -9.01
N ARG A 25 16.94 -24.77 -8.62
CA ARG A 25 15.98 -25.40 -7.69
C ARG A 25 15.46 -26.73 -8.23
N GLN A 26 15.09 -26.77 -9.52
CA GLN A 26 14.62 -28.00 -10.15
C GLN A 26 15.73 -29.05 -10.28
N ILE A 27 16.97 -28.64 -10.44
CA ILE A 27 18.11 -29.57 -10.41
C ILE A 27 18.23 -30.22 -9.03
N GLY A 28 18.12 -29.45 -7.97
CA GLY A 28 18.13 -29.95 -6.60
C GLY A 28 16.98 -30.93 -6.31
N ALA A 29 15.78 -30.63 -6.77
CA ALA A 29 14.61 -31.46 -6.57
C ALA A 29 14.62 -32.75 -7.40
N LEU A 30 15.05 -32.68 -8.65
CA LEU A 30 14.96 -33.79 -9.61
C LEU A 30 16.25 -34.57 -9.76
N GLY A 31 17.39 -34.08 -9.27
CA GLY A 31 18.69 -34.74 -9.38
C GLY A 31 19.20 -34.89 -10.80
N SER A 32 18.73 -34.08 -11.76
CA SER A 32 19.11 -34.16 -13.16
C SER A 32 18.86 -32.88 -13.92
N ILE A 33 19.90 -32.37 -14.61
CA ILE A 33 19.79 -31.16 -15.45
C ILE A 33 18.79 -31.37 -16.59
N SER A 34 18.76 -32.55 -17.20
CA SER A 34 17.83 -32.87 -18.30
C SER A 34 16.36 -32.87 -17.82
N ARG A 35 16.10 -33.42 -16.65
CA ARG A 35 14.74 -33.42 -16.06
C ARG A 35 14.34 -31.99 -15.61
N ALA A 36 15.24 -31.25 -14.99
CA ALA A 36 15.02 -29.86 -14.60
C ALA A 36 14.73 -28.99 -15.84
N ALA A 37 15.49 -29.10 -16.91
CA ALA A 37 15.28 -28.38 -18.17
C ALA A 37 13.86 -28.60 -18.70
N ARG A 38 13.41 -29.86 -18.76
CA ARG A 38 12.04 -30.22 -19.19
C ARG A 38 10.96 -29.64 -18.25
N ALA A 39 11.16 -29.71 -16.94
CA ALA A 39 10.22 -29.20 -15.96
C ALA A 39 10.03 -27.69 -16.07
N VAL A 40 11.06 -26.93 -16.44
CA VAL A 40 11.02 -25.47 -16.61
C VAL A 40 10.70 -25.04 -18.05
N GLY A 41 10.57 -26.00 -18.98
CA GLY A 41 10.25 -25.69 -20.38
C GLY A 41 11.40 -25.04 -21.15
N VAL A 42 12.67 -25.43 -20.87
CA VAL A 42 13.86 -24.93 -21.57
C VAL A 42 14.67 -26.09 -22.21
N SER A 43 15.52 -25.75 -23.14
CA SER A 43 16.45 -26.73 -23.68
C SER A 43 17.54 -27.15 -22.66
N TYR A 44 18.09 -28.34 -22.78
CA TYR A 44 19.21 -28.78 -21.96
C TYR A 44 20.40 -27.81 -22.01
N LYS A 45 20.72 -27.29 -23.21
CA LYS A 45 21.77 -26.27 -23.40
C LYS A 45 21.49 -25.00 -22.59
N ALA A 46 20.24 -24.52 -22.62
CA ALA A 46 19.84 -23.32 -21.84
C ALA A 46 19.93 -23.56 -20.34
N ALA A 47 19.52 -24.73 -19.85
CA ALA A 47 19.67 -25.08 -18.44
C ALA A 47 21.14 -25.17 -18.02
N TRP A 48 21.98 -25.71 -18.83
CA TRP A 48 23.43 -25.75 -18.61
C TRP A 48 24.05 -24.35 -18.55
N GLN A 49 23.69 -23.48 -19.50
CA GLN A 49 24.17 -22.11 -19.53
C GLN A 49 23.69 -21.33 -18.30
N ALA A 50 22.47 -21.58 -17.79
CA ALA A 50 21.98 -20.98 -16.58
C ALA A 50 22.81 -21.36 -15.36
N VAL A 51 23.14 -22.65 -15.21
CA VAL A 51 24.01 -23.14 -14.12
C VAL A 51 25.42 -22.57 -14.24
N ASP A 52 25.98 -22.58 -15.43
CA ASP A 52 27.32 -22.04 -15.70
C ASP A 52 27.41 -20.56 -15.38
N THR A 53 26.41 -19.78 -15.80
CA THR A 53 26.33 -18.36 -15.47
C THR A 53 26.26 -18.11 -13.94
N LEU A 54 25.42 -18.87 -13.22
CA LEU A 54 25.33 -18.73 -11.76
C LEU A 54 26.63 -19.15 -11.08
N THR A 55 27.27 -20.22 -11.55
CA THR A 55 28.58 -20.70 -11.06
C THR A 55 29.66 -19.63 -11.23
N ASN A 56 29.72 -19.01 -12.40
CA ASN A 56 30.68 -17.94 -12.68
C ASN A 56 30.43 -16.70 -11.80
N LEU A 57 29.17 -16.33 -11.60
CA LEU A 57 28.81 -15.21 -10.72
C LEU A 57 29.10 -15.51 -9.24
N ALA A 58 28.92 -16.75 -8.81
CA ALA A 58 29.19 -17.19 -7.44
C ALA A 58 30.69 -17.44 -7.18
N GLY A 59 31.49 -17.62 -8.22
CA GLY A 59 32.91 -17.97 -8.12
C GLY A 59 33.19 -19.38 -7.58
N VAL A 60 32.15 -20.20 -7.36
CA VAL A 60 32.24 -21.57 -6.84
C VAL A 60 31.24 -22.46 -7.53
N ALA A 61 31.54 -23.78 -7.64
CA ALA A 61 30.62 -24.73 -8.25
C ALA A 61 29.33 -24.87 -7.44
N LEU A 62 28.18 -24.69 -8.09
CA LEU A 62 26.86 -24.79 -7.46
C LEU A 62 26.20 -26.16 -7.67
N VAL A 63 26.68 -26.89 -8.68
CA VAL A 63 26.18 -28.22 -9.06
C VAL A 63 27.37 -29.14 -9.27
N GLU A 64 27.31 -30.34 -8.74
CA GLU A 64 28.27 -31.41 -9.00
C GLU A 64 27.62 -32.56 -9.79
N ARG A 65 28.41 -33.23 -10.61
CA ARG A 65 27.98 -34.43 -11.32
C ARG A 65 28.07 -35.64 -10.39
N VAL A 66 27.00 -36.40 -10.35
CA VAL A 66 27.00 -37.69 -9.65
C VAL A 66 27.24 -38.78 -10.72
N VAL A 67 28.36 -39.48 -10.61
CA VAL A 67 28.62 -40.65 -11.44
C VAL A 67 27.68 -41.76 -10.99
N GLY A 68 26.75 -42.16 -11.84
CA GLY A 68 25.73 -43.14 -11.49
C GLY A 68 25.73 -44.27 -12.52
N GLY A 69 25.36 -45.47 -12.05
CA GLY A 69 25.23 -46.68 -12.83
C GLY A 69 24.22 -46.60 -13.97
N ALA A 70 23.76 -47.72 -14.52
CA ALA A 70 23.07 -48.01 -15.78
C ALA A 70 21.94 -47.03 -16.31
N GLY A 71 21.81 -45.79 -15.81
CA GLY A 71 20.76 -44.86 -16.24
C GLY A 71 21.22 -43.43 -16.58
N GLY A 72 22.53 -43.15 -16.69
CA GLY A 72 23.04 -41.80 -16.99
C GLY A 72 23.38 -40.97 -15.74
N GLY A 73 24.39 -40.06 -15.86
CA GLY A 73 24.88 -39.25 -14.77
C GLY A 73 23.82 -38.33 -14.15
N GLY A 74 23.76 -38.30 -12.83
CA GLY A 74 22.94 -37.37 -12.03
C GLY A 74 23.61 -36.00 -11.83
N ALA A 75 22.88 -35.08 -11.26
CA ALA A 75 23.38 -33.78 -10.80
C ALA A 75 22.87 -33.50 -9.41
N ARG A 76 23.74 -33.03 -8.53
CA ARG A 76 23.39 -32.67 -7.13
C ARG A 76 23.88 -31.26 -6.86
N LEU A 77 23.13 -30.52 -6.01
CA LEU A 77 23.60 -29.24 -5.54
C LEU A 77 24.77 -29.41 -4.58
N THR A 78 25.74 -28.55 -4.69
CA THR A 78 26.81 -28.39 -3.69
C THR A 78 26.28 -27.65 -2.47
N PRO A 79 26.99 -27.62 -1.33
CA PRO A 79 26.64 -26.78 -0.20
C PRO A 79 26.44 -25.33 -0.60
N ALA A 80 27.31 -24.78 -1.46
CA ALA A 80 27.15 -23.41 -2.01
C ALA A 80 25.89 -23.25 -2.86
N GLY A 81 25.49 -24.28 -3.62
CA GLY A 81 24.23 -24.28 -4.36
C GLY A 81 22.99 -24.24 -3.47
N LEU A 82 23.03 -24.95 -2.33
CA LEU A 82 21.97 -24.93 -1.34
C LEU A 82 21.91 -23.58 -0.63
N GLU A 83 23.06 -23.00 -0.27
CA GLU A 83 23.15 -21.68 0.35
C GLU A 83 22.62 -20.57 -0.58
N LEU A 84 22.97 -20.61 -1.86
CA LEU A 84 22.44 -19.68 -2.86
C LEU A 84 20.91 -19.78 -2.99
N LEU A 85 20.32 -20.97 -2.95
CA LEU A 85 18.86 -21.13 -2.96
C LEU A 85 18.22 -20.58 -1.69
N ALA A 86 18.80 -20.82 -0.53
CA ALA A 86 18.31 -20.28 0.74
C ALA A 86 18.34 -18.75 0.74
N ALA A 87 19.42 -18.13 0.25
CA ALA A 87 19.52 -16.69 0.10
C ALA A 87 18.49 -16.13 -0.89
N ALA A 88 18.28 -16.80 -2.03
CA ALA A 88 17.27 -16.40 -3.00
C ALA A 88 15.84 -16.47 -2.43
N ASP A 89 15.54 -17.49 -1.63
CA ASP A 89 14.25 -17.64 -0.96
C ASP A 89 14.04 -16.54 0.09
N ALA A 90 15.05 -16.19 0.87
CA ALA A 90 15.00 -15.09 1.83
C ALA A 90 14.76 -13.74 1.14
N MET A 91 15.44 -13.49 0.01
CA MET A 91 15.21 -12.28 -0.81
C MET A 91 13.80 -12.24 -1.39
N ALA A 92 13.29 -13.38 -1.90
CA ALA A 92 11.93 -13.47 -2.43
C ALA A 92 10.88 -13.20 -1.34
N GLN A 93 11.09 -13.69 -0.12
CA GLN A 93 10.23 -13.43 1.04
C GLN A 93 10.27 -11.96 1.45
N ALA A 94 11.46 -11.37 1.57
CA ALA A 94 11.62 -9.95 1.90
C ALA A 94 10.94 -9.05 0.85
N ARG A 95 11.14 -9.35 -0.43
CA ARG A 95 10.48 -8.67 -1.54
C ARG A 95 8.96 -8.82 -1.48
N SER A 96 8.46 -10.03 -1.24
CA SER A 96 7.03 -10.29 -1.08
C SER A 96 6.45 -9.49 0.08
N ALA A 97 7.15 -9.42 1.22
CA ALA A 97 6.72 -8.62 2.37
C ALA A 97 6.66 -7.12 2.05
N VAL A 98 7.64 -6.58 1.32
CA VAL A 98 7.63 -5.18 0.86
C VAL A 98 6.49 -4.95 -0.14
N LEU A 99 6.30 -5.84 -1.11
CA LEU A 99 5.21 -5.75 -2.07
C LEU A 99 3.84 -5.90 -1.42
N GLN A 100 3.71 -6.73 -0.39
CA GLN A 100 2.48 -6.81 0.41
C GLN A 100 2.21 -5.52 1.17
N ARG A 101 3.24 -4.88 1.76
CA ARG A 101 3.10 -3.55 2.38
C ARG A 101 2.67 -2.48 1.37
N LEU A 102 3.20 -2.52 0.14
CA LEU A 102 2.81 -1.62 -0.94
C LEU A 102 1.41 -1.95 -1.51
N LYS A 103 0.98 -3.21 -1.42
CA LYS A 103 -0.34 -3.68 -1.87
C LYS A 103 -1.40 -3.62 -0.77
N GLN A 104 -1.00 -3.47 0.49
CA GLN A 104 -1.98 -3.23 1.54
C GLN A 104 -2.54 -1.83 1.30
N PRO A 105 -3.77 -1.71 0.78
CA PRO A 105 -4.48 -0.47 1.01
C PRO A 105 -4.48 -0.26 2.52
N ALA A 106 -4.35 0.99 2.95
CA ALA A 106 -4.59 1.36 4.34
C ALA A 106 -5.77 0.52 4.87
N PRO A 107 -5.69 0.00 6.11
CA PRO A 107 -6.70 -0.92 6.64
C PRO A 107 -8.08 -0.39 6.30
N ARG A 108 -8.79 -1.13 5.47
CA ARG A 108 -10.16 -0.80 5.08
C ARG A 108 -11.05 -1.60 6.00
N LEU A 109 -11.98 -0.93 6.63
CA LEU A 109 -13.10 -1.61 7.28
C LEU A 109 -13.62 -2.66 6.30
N GLY A 110 -13.76 -3.91 6.75
CA GLY A 110 -14.37 -4.98 5.97
C GLY A 110 -15.83 -4.68 5.58
N VAL A 111 -16.38 -3.56 6.06
CA VAL A 111 -17.72 -3.05 5.76
C VAL A 111 -17.63 -2.03 4.63
N LYS A 112 -18.40 -2.25 3.57
CA LYS A 112 -18.58 -1.25 2.50
C LYS A 112 -19.40 -0.09 3.04
N THR A 113 -18.86 1.12 3.02
CA THR A 113 -19.55 2.32 3.49
C THR A 113 -19.70 3.34 2.36
N SER A 114 -20.64 4.28 2.51
CA SER A 114 -20.80 5.44 1.64
C SER A 114 -19.81 6.58 1.96
N MET A 115 -18.92 6.38 2.94
CA MET A 115 -17.94 7.37 3.35
C MET A 115 -16.73 7.31 2.40
N ARG A 116 -16.60 8.32 1.56
CA ARG A 116 -15.57 8.38 0.52
C ARG A 116 -14.22 8.85 1.05
N ASN A 117 -14.22 9.61 2.14
CA ASN A 117 -13.02 10.05 2.82
C ASN A 117 -12.74 9.08 3.96
N GLN A 118 -11.60 8.41 3.91
CA GLN A 118 -11.17 7.40 4.87
C GLN A 118 -9.67 7.54 5.07
N TRP A 119 -9.27 7.80 6.32
CA TRP A 119 -7.87 8.04 6.66
C TRP A 119 -7.46 7.15 7.83
N PRO A 120 -6.46 6.27 7.63
CA PRO A 120 -5.80 5.60 8.74
C PRO A 120 -5.14 6.63 9.63
N CYS A 121 -5.46 6.59 10.91
CA CYS A 121 -4.99 7.55 11.89
C CYS A 121 -4.52 6.86 13.16
N VAL A 122 -3.74 7.59 13.94
CA VAL A 122 -3.36 7.25 15.30
C VAL A 122 -3.95 8.31 16.22
N VAL A 123 -4.52 7.89 17.35
CA VAL A 123 -5.01 8.78 18.38
C VAL A 123 -3.83 9.51 19.04
N GLU A 124 -3.80 10.83 18.96
CA GLU A 124 -2.81 11.66 19.62
C GLU A 124 -3.23 11.96 21.07
N SER A 125 -4.48 12.40 21.25
CA SER A 125 -5.05 12.69 22.57
C SER A 125 -6.57 12.60 22.57
N VAL A 126 -7.13 12.36 23.77
CA VAL A 126 -8.57 12.35 24.02
C VAL A 126 -8.86 13.36 25.13
N GLN A 127 -9.59 14.42 24.81
CA GLN A 127 -10.00 15.46 25.75
C GLN A 127 -11.47 15.29 26.10
N ARG A 128 -11.79 15.05 27.37
CA ARG A 128 -13.18 14.97 27.86
C ARG A 128 -13.69 16.34 28.22
N LEU A 129 -14.84 16.72 27.68
CA LEU A 129 -15.50 17.99 27.85
C LEU A 129 -16.96 17.73 28.28
N GLY A 130 -17.13 17.22 29.51
CA GLY A 130 -18.44 16.80 30.01
C GLY A 130 -18.98 15.58 29.23
N PRO A 131 -20.19 15.66 28.62
CA PRO A 131 -20.76 14.54 27.86
C PRO A 131 -20.13 14.32 26.49
N ILE A 132 -19.17 15.15 26.13
CA ILE A 132 -18.48 15.11 24.81
C ILE A 132 -17.01 14.78 25.01
N ALA A 133 -16.45 14.05 24.06
CA ALA A 133 -15.01 13.83 23.92
C ALA A 133 -14.54 14.41 22.58
N ARG A 134 -13.45 15.17 22.62
CA ARG A 134 -12.71 15.64 21.45
C ARG A 134 -11.46 14.80 21.29
N VAL A 135 -11.36 14.12 20.17
CA VAL A 135 -10.27 13.18 19.86
C VAL A 135 -9.39 13.81 18.80
N HIS A 136 -8.12 14.06 19.14
CA HIS A 136 -7.11 14.53 18.20
C HIS A 136 -6.42 13.34 17.56
N LEU A 137 -6.27 13.40 16.25
CA LEU A 137 -5.77 12.31 15.40
C LEU A 137 -4.68 12.82 14.47
N GLN A 138 -3.71 11.94 14.19
CA GLN A 138 -2.72 12.15 13.15
C GLN A 138 -2.80 11.01 12.13
N ALA A 139 -2.62 11.33 10.84
CA ALA A 139 -2.54 10.30 9.81
C ALA A 139 -1.37 9.35 10.06
N ALA A 140 -1.61 8.05 9.85
CA ALA A 140 -0.64 7.00 10.13
C ALA A 140 0.36 6.75 8.99
N GLU A 141 0.26 7.46 7.85
CA GLU A 141 1.14 7.22 6.68
C GLU A 141 2.54 7.80 6.89
N PRO A 142 3.60 6.97 6.76
CA PRO A 142 4.97 7.44 6.81
C PRO A 142 5.29 8.34 5.59
N GLY A 143 5.73 9.56 5.84
CA GLY A 143 6.18 10.50 4.80
C GLY A 143 5.11 11.51 4.33
N ALA A 144 3.88 11.42 4.78
CA ALA A 144 2.93 12.52 4.66
C ALA A 144 3.30 13.64 5.66
N VAL A 145 3.27 14.88 5.22
CA VAL A 145 3.20 16.02 6.15
C VAL A 145 1.98 15.75 7.02
N ALA A 146 2.16 15.75 8.34
CA ALA A 146 1.18 15.24 9.30
C ALA A 146 -0.22 15.83 9.05
N LEU A 147 -1.13 15.01 8.49
CA LEU A 147 -2.54 15.34 8.44
C LEU A 147 -3.06 15.23 9.87
N SER A 148 -3.30 16.37 10.52
CA SER A 148 -3.94 16.44 11.82
C SER A 148 -5.42 16.73 11.65
N LEU A 149 -6.26 16.03 12.40
CA LEU A 149 -7.71 16.25 12.44
C LEU A 149 -8.26 15.97 13.83
N ALA A 150 -9.41 16.56 14.13
CA ALA A 150 -10.14 16.29 15.35
C ALA A 150 -11.51 15.67 15.06
N SER A 151 -11.95 14.77 15.91
CA SER A 151 -13.31 14.23 15.92
C SER A 151 -13.98 14.57 17.23
N ARG A 152 -15.25 14.97 17.18
CA ARG A 152 -16.07 15.26 18.36
C ARG A 152 -17.18 14.22 18.46
N ILE A 153 -17.08 13.38 19.47
CA ILE A 153 -18.00 12.27 19.75
C ILE A 153 -18.55 12.37 21.16
N THR A 154 -19.48 11.50 21.55
CA THR A 154 -19.91 11.43 22.95
C THR A 154 -18.83 10.81 23.83
N ALA A 155 -18.79 11.20 25.11
CA ALA A 155 -17.86 10.59 26.07
C ALA A 155 -18.10 9.07 26.19
N GLU A 156 -19.36 8.63 26.15
CA GLU A 156 -19.75 7.22 26.13
C GLU A 156 -19.18 6.48 24.91
N SER A 157 -19.26 7.08 23.71
CA SER A 157 -18.67 6.48 22.51
C SER A 157 -17.14 6.32 22.63
N ALA A 158 -16.46 7.30 23.22
CA ALA A 158 -15.03 7.22 23.46
C ALA A 158 -14.66 6.09 24.45
N GLU A 159 -15.50 5.86 25.45
CA GLU A 159 -15.35 4.75 26.40
C GLU A 159 -15.62 3.39 25.76
N LEU A 160 -16.73 3.26 25.02
CA LEU A 160 -17.09 2.03 24.29
C LEU A 160 -16.01 1.60 23.29
N LEU A 161 -15.40 2.57 22.62
CA LEU A 161 -14.28 2.32 21.70
C LEU A 161 -12.94 2.13 22.42
N GLY A 162 -12.87 2.35 23.74
CA GLY A 162 -11.65 2.25 24.52
C GLY A 162 -10.52 3.13 24.00
N LEU A 163 -10.84 4.37 23.53
CA LEU A 163 -9.88 5.23 22.86
C LEU A 163 -8.73 5.66 23.78
N GLN A 164 -7.51 5.42 23.34
CA GLN A 164 -6.28 5.76 24.05
C GLN A 164 -5.23 6.34 23.10
N PRO A 165 -4.35 7.24 23.58
CA PRO A 165 -3.22 7.72 22.79
C PRO A 165 -2.36 6.56 22.26
N GLY A 166 -1.94 6.66 20.99
CA GLY A 166 -1.19 5.62 20.28
C GLY A 166 -2.06 4.55 19.60
N GLN A 167 -3.37 4.53 19.84
CA GLN A 167 -4.27 3.57 19.23
C GLN A 167 -4.49 3.90 17.75
N ALA A 168 -4.34 2.89 16.88
CA ALA A 168 -4.63 3.00 15.46
C ALA A 168 -6.14 2.84 15.21
N LEU A 169 -6.69 3.68 14.32
CA LEU A 169 -8.09 3.66 13.93
C LEU A 169 -8.28 4.24 12.52
N LEU A 170 -9.49 4.11 12.00
CA LEU A 170 -9.91 4.71 10.75
C LEU A 170 -10.81 5.91 11.03
N ALA A 171 -10.40 7.09 10.59
CA ALA A 171 -11.24 8.27 10.55
C ALA A 171 -12.01 8.30 9.22
N LEU A 172 -13.32 8.49 9.30
CA LEU A 172 -14.24 8.39 8.18
C LEU A 172 -15.06 9.69 8.07
N CYS A 173 -15.29 10.16 6.84
CA CYS A 173 -16.15 11.30 6.61
C CYS A 173 -16.91 11.17 5.27
N LYS A 174 -18.19 11.52 5.27
CA LYS A 174 -18.96 11.64 4.02
C LYS A 174 -18.42 12.79 3.18
N ALA A 175 -18.28 12.59 1.87
CA ALA A 175 -17.88 13.66 0.97
C ALA A 175 -18.85 14.85 1.02
N THR A 176 -20.15 14.59 1.24
CA THR A 176 -21.19 15.62 1.37
C THR A 176 -21.07 16.48 2.65
N ALA A 177 -20.31 16.05 3.64
CA ALA A 177 -20.02 16.83 4.84
C ALA A 177 -18.74 17.68 4.70
N VAL A 178 -17.98 17.50 3.63
CA VAL A 178 -16.76 18.27 3.34
C VAL A 178 -17.10 19.43 2.41
N ARG A 179 -16.89 20.65 2.87
CA ARG A 179 -17.03 21.86 2.06
C ARG A 179 -15.69 22.22 1.40
N ALA A 180 -15.69 22.29 0.09
CA ALA A 180 -14.58 22.83 -0.69
C ALA A 180 -14.84 24.33 -0.98
N MET A 181 -13.83 25.16 -0.75
CA MET A 181 -13.95 26.61 -0.95
C MET A 181 -12.71 27.17 -1.65
N PRO A 182 -12.85 28.31 -2.38
CA PRO A 182 -11.69 29.02 -2.92
C PRO A 182 -10.63 29.31 -1.85
N TYR A 183 -9.38 29.28 -2.22
CA TYR A 183 -8.25 29.46 -1.29
C TYR A 183 -8.30 30.79 -0.52
N ALA A 184 -8.85 31.84 -1.10
CA ALA A 184 -8.99 33.14 -0.48
C ALA A 184 -10.01 33.18 0.66
N GLU A 185 -10.93 32.22 0.75
CA GLU A 185 -11.91 32.15 1.83
C GLU A 185 -11.27 31.65 3.12
N SER A 186 -11.75 32.15 4.26
CA SER A 186 -11.32 31.69 5.58
C SER A 186 -12.22 30.56 6.09
N PRO A 187 -11.65 29.46 6.63
CA PRO A 187 -12.44 28.41 7.26
C PRO A 187 -13.18 28.95 8.51
N ALA A 188 -14.28 28.30 8.89
CA ALA A 188 -14.96 28.58 10.14
C ALA A 188 -14.08 28.22 11.36
N ALA A 189 -14.32 28.87 12.50
CA ALA A 189 -13.67 28.50 13.75
C ALA A 189 -14.14 27.11 14.25
N GLY A 190 -13.25 26.34 14.85
CA GLY A 190 -13.60 25.04 15.47
C GLY A 190 -13.94 23.91 14.49
N VAL A 191 -13.47 24.00 13.26
CA VAL A 191 -13.59 22.94 12.25
C VAL A 191 -12.22 22.43 11.81
N ASN A 192 -12.17 21.21 11.34
CA ASN A 192 -11.01 20.73 10.60
C ASN A 192 -10.93 21.41 9.24
N TRP A 193 -9.74 21.82 8.83
CA TRP A 193 -9.53 22.35 7.48
C TRP A 193 -8.11 22.08 6.97
N TRP A 194 -7.98 21.97 5.66
CA TRP A 194 -6.72 21.67 4.99
C TRP A 194 -6.64 22.39 3.66
N GLU A 195 -5.43 22.63 3.23
CA GLU A 195 -5.11 23.19 1.92
C GLU A 195 -4.73 22.09 0.93
N GLY A 196 -4.97 22.38 -0.35
CA GLY A 196 -4.62 21.45 -1.40
C GLY A 196 -4.84 22.01 -2.80
N ARG A 197 -4.78 21.12 -3.79
CA ARG A 197 -5.05 21.43 -5.18
C ARG A 197 -6.15 20.53 -5.75
N VAL A 198 -7.05 21.12 -6.50
CA VAL A 198 -8.12 20.39 -7.19
C VAL A 198 -7.52 19.46 -8.23
N THR A 199 -7.78 18.18 -8.14
CA THR A 199 -7.36 17.15 -9.10
C THR A 199 -8.47 16.77 -10.07
N ARG A 200 -9.73 16.81 -9.61
CA ARG A 200 -10.92 16.55 -10.41
C ARG A 200 -12.09 17.42 -9.96
N LEU A 201 -12.86 17.85 -10.92
CA LEU A 201 -14.07 18.65 -10.69
C LEU A 201 -15.20 18.08 -11.55
N SER A 202 -16.33 17.74 -10.90
CA SER A 202 -17.55 17.29 -11.57
C SER A 202 -18.65 18.32 -11.31
N ARG A 203 -19.08 18.98 -12.37
CA ARG A 203 -20.09 20.05 -12.29
C ARG A 203 -21.48 19.47 -12.08
N GLY A 204 -22.23 20.10 -11.19
CA GLY A 204 -23.63 19.82 -10.95
C GLY A 204 -24.47 21.09 -11.03
N PRO A 205 -25.81 20.96 -11.03
CA PRO A 205 -26.70 22.13 -11.14
C PRO A 205 -26.66 23.02 -9.88
N GLU A 206 -26.52 22.46 -8.72
CA GLU A 206 -26.52 23.18 -7.43
C GLU A 206 -25.14 23.17 -6.76
N VAL A 207 -24.45 22.04 -6.85
CA VAL A 207 -23.15 21.82 -6.22
C VAL A 207 -22.19 21.11 -7.17
N ASP A 208 -20.91 21.42 -7.04
CA ASP A 208 -19.82 20.79 -7.76
C ASP A 208 -19.12 19.78 -6.84
N GLU A 209 -18.90 18.55 -7.30
CA GLU A 209 -18.02 17.60 -6.59
C GLU A 209 -16.56 17.95 -6.88
N VAL A 210 -15.80 18.14 -5.84
CA VAL A 210 -14.37 18.51 -5.89
C VAL A 210 -13.55 17.39 -5.29
N ALA A 211 -12.65 16.78 -6.07
CA ALA A 211 -11.58 15.96 -5.56
C ALA A 211 -10.30 16.79 -5.51
N ALA A 212 -9.60 16.78 -4.40
CA ALA A 212 -8.36 17.53 -4.21
C ALA A 212 -7.26 16.64 -3.59
N GLN A 213 -6.04 16.90 -4.01
CA GLN A 213 -4.84 16.42 -3.34
C GLN A 213 -4.45 17.45 -2.30
N LEU A 214 -4.50 17.08 -1.02
CA LEU A 214 -4.06 17.93 0.08
C LEU A 214 -2.54 18.09 0.07
N ASP A 215 -2.05 19.18 0.61
CA ASP A 215 -0.61 19.42 0.76
C ASP A 215 0.05 18.36 1.67
N ALA A 216 -0.75 17.73 2.53
CA ALA A 216 -0.36 16.57 3.36
C ALA A 216 -0.22 15.25 2.56
N GLY A 217 -0.38 15.26 1.23
CA GLY A 217 -0.23 14.05 0.40
C GLY A 217 -1.46 13.15 0.31
N VAL A 218 -2.57 13.51 0.95
CA VAL A 218 -3.81 12.71 1.04
C VAL A 218 -4.85 13.24 0.06
N GLN A 219 -5.63 12.35 -0.57
CA GLN A 219 -6.78 12.76 -1.37
C GLN A 219 -8.03 12.95 -0.52
N MET A 220 -8.78 14.01 -0.82
CA MET A 220 -10.06 14.31 -0.18
C MET A 220 -11.11 14.68 -1.22
N VAL A 221 -12.34 14.26 -0.97
CA VAL A 221 -13.50 14.59 -1.80
C VAL A 221 -14.48 15.43 -0.98
N GLY A 222 -14.92 16.54 -1.54
CA GLY A 222 -15.90 17.43 -0.95
C GLY A 222 -16.79 18.08 -2.00
N PHE A 223 -17.62 19.02 -1.58
CA PHE A 223 -18.54 19.75 -2.45
C PHE A 223 -18.36 21.25 -2.29
N ALA A 224 -18.49 21.94 -3.40
CA ALA A 224 -18.54 23.42 -3.47
C ALA A 224 -19.87 23.87 -4.09
N PRO A 225 -20.39 25.07 -3.76
CA PRO A 225 -21.52 25.64 -4.48
C PRO A 225 -21.23 25.74 -5.98
N ALA A 226 -22.25 25.54 -6.81
CA ALA A 226 -22.13 25.79 -8.23
C ALA A 226 -21.69 27.24 -8.47
N GLY A 227 -20.78 27.46 -9.43
CA GLY A 227 -20.26 28.79 -9.67
C GLY A 227 -19.18 29.27 -8.69
N SER A 228 -18.64 28.42 -7.82
CA SER A 228 -17.56 28.74 -6.87
C SER A 228 -16.25 29.24 -7.52
N GLY A 229 -16.13 29.19 -8.85
CA GLY A 229 -14.93 29.58 -9.59
C GLY A 229 -13.77 28.56 -9.54
N LEU A 230 -13.93 27.46 -8.80
CA LEU A 230 -12.94 26.40 -8.72
C LEU A 230 -12.75 25.74 -10.09
N ARG A 231 -11.50 25.37 -10.38
CA ARG A 231 -11.07 24.67 -11.60
C ARG A 231 -10.03 23.61 -11.23
N VAL A 232 -9.83 22.64 -12.09
CA VAL A 232 -8.71 21.68 -11.93
C VAL A 232 -7.40 22.46 -11.82
N ARG A 233 -6.54 22.06 -10.89
CA ARG A 233 -5.28 22.71 -10.47
C ARG A 233 -5.44 23.98 -9.62
N SER A 234 -6.65 24.50 -9.38
CA SER A 234 -6.84 25.61 -8.43
C SER A 234 -6.38 25.20 -7.02
N ARG A 235 -5.84 26.17 -6.28
CA ARG A 235 -5.68 26.05 -4.83
C ARG A 235 -7.07 26.04 -4.22
N VAL A 236 -7.25 25.19 -3.20
CA VAL A 236 -8.55 24.99 -2.54
C VAL A 236 -8.32 24.78 -1.05
N LYS A 237 -9.26 25.23 -0.23
CA LYS A 237 -9.39 24.79 1.16
C LYS A 237 -10.58 23.84 1.29
N LEU A 238 -10.40 22.79 2.05
CA LEU A 238 -11.46 21.86 2.41
C LEU A 238 -11.66 21.89 3.92
N GLN A 239 -12.91 21.98 4.35
CA GLN A 239 -13.25 21.98 5.76
C GLN A 239 -14.33 20.96 6.07
N VAL A 240 -14.32 20.44 7.29
CA VAL A 240 -15.32 19.52 7.82
C VAL A 240 -15.51 19.76 9.31
N ASP A 241 -16.76 19.75 9.77
CA ASP A 241 -17.06 19.82 11.21
C ASP A 241 -16.49 18.59 11.93
N GLU A 242 -15.96 18.80 13.13
CA GLU A 242 -15.41 17.71 13.95
C GLU A 242 -16.44 16.63 14.25
N SER A 243 -17.73 16.97 14.35
CA SER A 243 -18.83 16.04 14.59
C SER A 243 -19.19 15.18 13.36
N ALA A 244 -18.73 15.58 12.18
CA ALA A 244 -18.93 14.81 10.95
C ALA A 244 -17.83 13.78 10.70
N VAL A 245 -16.78 13.75 11.53
CA VAL A 245 -15.72 12.76 11.49
C VAL A 245 -16.09 11.58 12.38
N VAL A 246 -16.31 10.43 11.78
CA VAL A 246 -16.64 9.15 12.43
C VAL A 246 -15.36 8.36 12.68
N LEU A 247 -15.25 7.76 13.85
CA LEU A 247 -14.13 6.90 14.22
C LEU A 247 -14.56 5.44 14.16
N ALA A 248 -13.71 4.59 13.57
CA ALA A 248 -13.94 3.16 13.50
C ALA A 248 -12.65 2.40 13.83
N LEU A 249 -12.79 1.37 14.66
CA LEU A 249 -11.74 0.39 14.92
C LEU A 249 -11.89 -0.77 13.94
N TRP A 250 -10.80 -1.39 13.61
CA TRP A 250 -10.78 -2.68 12.92
C TRP A 250 -10.32 -3.76 13.92
N ASP A 251 -10.95 -4.89 13.85
CA ASP A 251 -10.55 -6.10 14.59
C ASP A 251 -9.26 -6.70 13.99
#